data_8bd154ee42332b2aecc37fc7975681f5
#
_entry.id   8bd154ee42332b2aecc37fc7975681f5
#
_cell.length_a   1.000
_cell.length_b   1.000
_cell.length_c   1.000
_cell.angle_alpha   90.00
_cell.angle_beta   90.00
_cell.angle_gamma   90.00
#
_symmetry.space_group_name_H-M   'P 1'
#
loop_
_entity.id
_entity.type
_entity.pdbx_description
1 polymer ?
#
loop_
_entity_poly.entity_id
_entity_poly.type
_entity_poly.pdbx_seq_one_letter_code
_entity_poly.pdbx_strand_id
1 'polypeptide(L)'
;RESIKDVAKTLSRYVDGIVLRTFEHKNVIDLAQFATVPVINGLSDLLHPCQALADVYTIREKLKNIEGITLAYIGDGNNVCNSLLHACSKVGINLNIATPKAYEPDKLVLKEAKVIAKAKKSAINLFAKPQGAVKDADVIYTDVWTSMGQEKEAKIRKRIFKEFQVNKNL
;
A
#
# COMPACT_ATOMS: atom_id res chain seq x y z
N ARG A 1 17.82 2.49 -25.36
CA ARG A 1 16.66 3.02 -24.61
C ARG A 1 16.98 4.43 -24.17
N GLU A 2 16.03 5.34 -24.30
CA GLU A 2 16.16 6.71 -23.80
C GLU A 2 16.31 6.71 -22.27
N SER A 3 17.06 7.71 -21.75
CA SER A 3 17.20 7.86 -20.29
C SER A 3 15.91 8.40 -19.68
N ILE A 4 15.60 8.04 -18.43
CA ILE A 4 14.45 8.60 -17.69
C ILE A 4 14.52 10.14 -17.63
N LYS A 5 15.74 10.70 -17.56
CA LYS A 5 15.98 12.14 -17.56
C LYS A 5 15.51 12.79 -18.88
N ASP A 6 15.81 12.20 -20.02
CA ASP A 6 15.43 12.75 -21.30
C ASP A 6 13.93 12.62 -21.54
N VAL A 7 13.34 11.47 -21.15
CA VAL A 7 11.89 11.26 -21.14
C VAL A 7 11.19 12.31 -20.29
N ALA A 8 11.66 12.55 -19.06
CA ALA A 8 11.07 13.53 -18.15
C ALA A 8 11.09 14.94 -18.74
N LYS A 9 12.23 15.38 -19.29
CA LYS A 9 12.39 16.71 -19.88
C LYS A 9 11.53 16.89 -21.13
N THR A 10 11.43 15.86 -21.94
CA THR A 10 10.63 15.88 -23.18
C THR A 10 9.15 15.94 -22.82
N LEU A 11 8.63 15.02 -21.99
CA LEU A 11 7.22 15.00 -21.61
C LEU A 11 6.77 16.29 -20.93
N SER A 12 7.62 16.88 -20.10
CA SER A 12 7.32 18.16 -19.43
C SER A 12 7.07 19.32 -20.39
N ARG A 13 7.40 19.19 -21.68
CA ARG A 13 7.11 20.21 -22.70
C ARG A 13 5.76 20.01 -23.39
N TYR A 14 5.11 18.86 -23.18
CA TYR A 14 3.88 18.49 -23.87
C TYR A 14 2.66 18.35 -22.97
N VAL A 15 2.88 18.18 -21.63
CA VAL A 15 1.81 17.89 -20.67
C VAL A 15 1.95 18.72 -19.40
N ASP A 16 0.85 18.90 -18.66
CA ASP A 16 0.82 19.62 -17.39
C ASP A 16 1.04 18.73 -16.16
N GLY A 17 1.09 17.42 -16.35
CA GLY A 17 1.36 16.42 -15.32
C GLY A 17 1.57 15.04 -15.91
N ILE A 18 2.29 14.18 -15.20
CA ILE A 18 2.63 12.83 -15.64
C ILE A 18 2.13 11.83 -14.61
N VAL A 19 1.34 10.83 -15.02
CA VAL A 19 1.03 9.66 -14.20
C VAL A 19 1.87 8.50 -14.69
N LEU A 20 2.74 7.96 -13.83
CA LEU A 20 3.61 6.85 -14.18
C LEU A 20 3.17 5.57 -13.45
N ARG A 21 2.93 4.50 -14.21
CA ARG A 21 2.86 3.12 -13.71
C ARG A 21 4.07 2.36 -14.22
N THR A 22 4.89 1.87 -13.31
CA THR A 22 6.15 1.18 -13.61
C THR A 22 6.38 0.03 -12.63
N PHE A 23 7.32 -0.85 -12.93
CA PHE A 23 7.75 -1.86 -11.97
C PHE A 23 8.67 -1.24 -10.91
N GLU A 24 9.83 -0.74 -11.31
CA GLU A 24 10.82 -0.18 -10.40
C GLU A 24 10.38 1.18 -9.83
N HIS A 25 10.27 1.31 -8.50
CA HIS A 25 9.93 2.56 -7.83
C HIS A 25 10.92 3.69 -8.11
N LYS A 26 12.20 3.33 -8.32
CA LYS A 26 13.24 4.28 -8.71
C LYS A 26 12.90 5.08 -9.96
N ASN A 27 12.22 4.49 -10.93
CA ASN A 27 11.81 5.19 -12.15
C ASN A 27 10.84 6.35 -11.86
N VAL A 28 9.97 6.20 -10.85
CA VAL A 28 9.07 7.28 -10.41
C VAL A 28 9.87 8.43 -9.78
N ILE A 29 10.84 8.08 -8.92
CA ILE A 29 11.70 9.06 -8.26
C ILE A 29 12.53 9.83 -9.30
N ASP A 30 13.19 9.11 -10.19
CA ASP A 30 14.04 9.72 -11.23
C ASP A 30 13.20 10.60 -12.17
N LEU A 31 12.00 10.14 -12.58
CA LEU A 31 11.11 10.94 -13.43
C LEU A 31 10.69 12.23 -12.71
N ALA A 32 10.31 12.13 -11.44
CA ALA A 32 9.91 13.29 -10.64
C ALA A 32 11.07 14.28 -10.40
N GLN A 33 12.29 13.77 -10.29
CA GLN A 33 13.48 14.62 -10.10
C GLN A 33 13.81 15.48 -11.33
N PHE A 34 13.56 14.97 -12.54
CA PHE A 34 13.93 15.66 -13.78
C PHE A 34 12.77 16.31 -14.51
N ALA A 35 11.52 15.97 -14.19
CA ALA A 35 10.35 16.66 -14.72
C ALA A 35 10.19 18.05 -14.14
N THR A 36 9.63 18.97 -14.93
CA THR A 36 9.23 20.34 -14.48
C THR A 36 7.73 20.43 -14.19
N VAL A 37 7.01 19.35 -14.36
CA VAL A 37 5.57 19.18 -14.08
C VAL A 37 5.39 18.12 -13.00
N PRO A 38 4.22 18.10 -12.27
CA PRO A 38 3.95 17.09 -11.27
C PRO A 38 4.02 15.66 -11.82
N VAL A 39 4.62 14.75 -11.04
CA VAL A 39 4.65 13.32 -11.34
C VAL A 39 3.88 12.57 -10.27
N ILE A 40 2.88 11.81 -10.70
CA ILE A 40 2.02 11.00 -9.84
C ILE A 40 2.43 9.53 -10.00
N ASN A 41 2.73 8.87 -8.87
CA ASN A 41 2.93 7.43 -8.85
C ASN A 41 1.57 6.72 -9.01
N GLY A 42 1.26 6.24 -10.20
CA GLY A 42 0.06 5.43 -10.48
C GLY A 42 0.16 4.03 -9.89
N LEU A 43 1.35 3.43 -9.89
CA LEU A 43 1.73 2.18 -9.23
C LEU A 43 3.23 1.93 -9.47
N SER A 44 3.89 1.42 -8.44
CA SER A 44 5.24 0.83 -8.53
C SER A 44 5.31 -0.47 -7.73
N ASP A 45 6.44 -1.18 -7.78
CA ASP A 45 6.68 -2.38 -6.95
C ASP A 45 6.61 -2.08 -5.45
N LEU A 46 7.05 -0.91 -5.02
CA LEU A 46 7.07 -0.51 -3.59
C LEU A 46 5.74 0.10 -3.12
N LEU A 47 5.08 0.93 -3.93
CA LEU A 47 3.92 1.73 -3.53
C LEU A 47 2.81 1.76 -4.59
N HIS A 48 1.55 1.87 -4.11
CA HIS A 48 0.35 2.14 -4.92
C HIS A 48 -0.48 3.26 -4.26
N PRO A 49 0.02 4.51 -4.24
CA PRO A 49 -0.60 5.59 -3.47
C PRO A 49 -2.02 5.97 -3.94
N CYS A 50 -2.28 5.92 -5.25
CA CYS A 50 -3.61 6.23 -5.79
C CYS A 50 -4.67 5.25 -5.27
N GLN A 51 -4.34 3.95 -5.12
CA GLN A 51 -5.23 2.97 -4.54
C GLN A 51 -5.50 3.29 -3.07
N ALA A 52 -4.45 3.49 -2.27
CA ALA A 52 -4.61 3.77 -0.84
C ALA A 52 -5.42 5.06 -0.57
N LEU A 53 -5.28 6.09 -1.41
CA LEU A 53 -6.09 7.29 -1.33
C LEU A 53 -7.56 7.02 -1.66
N ALA A 54 -7.85 6.22 -2.69
CA ALA A 54 -9.20 5.81 -3.04
C ALA A 54 -9.85 4.98 -1.92
N ASP A 55 -9.07 4.09 -1.27
CA ASP A 55 -9.55 3.28 -0.15
C ASP A 55 -9.92 4.14 1.05
N VAL A 56 -9.02 5.04 1.48
CA VAL A 56 -9.27 5.97 2.59
C VAL A 56 -10.47 6.87 2.28
N TYR A 57 -10.59 7.35 1.05
CA TYR A 57 -11.74 8.14 0.62
C TYR A 57 -13.05 7.35 0.71
N THR A 58 -13.04 6.10 0.22
CA THR A 58 -14.20 5.20 0.29
C THR A 58 -14.61 4.91 1.74
N ILE A 59 -13.64 4.65 2.62
CA ILE A 59 -13.90 4.46 4.05
C ILE A 59 -14.56 5.71 4.64
N ARG A 60 -14.04 6.89 4.33
CA ARG A 60 -14.61 8.17 4.76
C ARG A 60 -16.04 8.38 4.27
N GLU A 61 -16.33 8.03 3.02
CA GLU A 61 -17.69 8.12 2.49
C GLU A 61 -18.68 7.22 3.25
N LYS A 62 -18.24 6.02 3.64
CA LYS A 62 -19.09 5.02 4.32
C LYS A 62 -19.22 5.28 5.81
N LEU A 63 -18.13 5.57 6.49
CA LEU A 63 -18.10 5.70 7.96
C LEU A 63 -18.17 7.14 8.46
N LYS A 64 -18.06 8.16 7.56
CA LYS A 64 -18.08 9.60 7.86
C LYS A 64 -16.89 10.08 8.68
N ASN A 65 -16.68 9.56 9.91
CA ASN A 65 -15.49 9.78 10.71
C ASN A 65 -14.53 8.59 10.55
N ILE A 66 -13.27 8.89 10.25
CA ILE A 66 -12.23 7.87 10.05
C ILE A 66 -11.12 7.93 11.09
N GLU A 67 -11.08 8.96 11.91
CA GLU A 67 -10.06 9.08 12.95
C GLU A 67 -10.36 8.11 14.10
N GLY A 68 -9.35 7.30 14.44
CA GLY A 68 -9.45 6.31 15.52
C GLY A 68 -10.09 4.98 15.13
N ILE A 69 -10.70 4.84 13.91
CA ILE A 69 -11.19 3.54 13.45
C ILE A 69 -10.04 2.56 13.24
N THR A 70 -10.37 1.28 13.19
CA THR A 70 -9.40 0.20 12.96
C THR A 70 -9.64 -0.47 11.62
N LEU A 71 -8.63 -0.42 10.73
CA LEU A 71 -8.59 -1.18 9.49
C LEU A 71 -7.73 -2.44 9.69
N ALA A 72 -8.29 -3.61 9.41
CA ALA A 72 -7.56 -4.87 9.37
C ALA A 72 -7.16 -5.21 7.93
N TYR A 73 -5.87 -5.25 7.63
CA TYR A 73 -5.32 -5.73 6.37
C TYR A 73 -4.90 -7.18 6.49
N ILE A 74 -5.42 -8.04 5.60
CA ILE A 74 -5.15 -9.48 5.61
C ILE A 74 -4.60 -9.89 4.24
N GLY A 75 -3.34 -10.32 4.18
CA GLY A 75 -2.74 -10.75 2.90
C GLY A 75 -1.24 -10.53 2.81
N ASP A 76 -0.78 -10.20 1.61
CA ASP A 76 0.64 -9.96 1.29
C ASP A 76 1.07 -8.54 1.71
N GLY A 77 2.23 -8.41 2.34
CA GLY A 77 2.83 -7.10 2.66
C GLY A 77 3.38 -6.37 1.44
N ASN A 78 2.59 -6.30 0.38
CA ASN A 78 2.92 -5.75 -0.93
C ASN A 78 2.88 -4.20 -0.98
N ASN A 79 2.96 -3.65 -2.18
CA ASN A 79 2.89 -2.21 -2.44
C ASN A 79 1.58 -1.54 -1.98
N VAL A 80 0.45 -2.25 -2.00
CA VAL A 80 -0.83 -1.75 -1.48
C VAL A 80 -0.76 -1.65 0.05
N CYS A 81 -0.28 -2.71 0.72
CA CYS A 81 -0.04 -2.71 2.16
C CYS A 81 0.90 -1.58 2.58
N ASN A 82 2.01 -1.40 1.86
CA ASN A 82 2.96 -0.31 2.10
C ASN A 82 2.30 1.08 1.97
N SER A 83 1.44 1.26 0.98
CA SER A 83 0.74 2.53 0.78
C SER A 83 -0.34 2.77 1.84
N LEU A 84 -1.05 1.73 2.28
CA LEU A 84 -2.00 1.81 3.39
C LEU A 84 -1.30 2.15 4.71
N LEU A 85 -0.07 1.64 4.95
CA LEU A 85 0.75 2.04 6.10
C LEU A 85 0.92 3.56 6.16
N HIS A 86 1.31 4.18 5.05
CA HIS A 86 1.46 5.64 4.98
C HIS A 86 0.13 6.38 5.04
N ALA A 87 -0.89 5.93 4.31
CA ALA A 87 -2.18 6.61 4.25
C ALA A 87 -2.88 6.59 5.62
N CYS A 88 -3.04 5.40 6.22
CA CYS A 88 -3.70 5.23 7.52
C CYS A 88 -2.99 6.00 8.63
N SER A 89 -1.65 5.92 8.69
CA SER A 89 -0.88 6.64 9.70
C SER A 89 -1.05 8.16 9.61
N LYS A 90 -1.18 8.73 8.40
CA LYS A 90 -1.34 10.18 8.19
C LYS A 90 -2.74 10.69 8.56
N VAL A 91 -3.77 9.87 8.42
CA VAL A 91 -5.16 10.25 8.68
C VAL A 91 -5.70 9.77 10.04
N GLY A 92 -4.86 9.12 10.86
CA GLY A 92 -5.24 8.69 12.21
C GLY A 92 -6.05 7.39 12.26
N ILE A 93 -6.01 6.55 11.22
CA ILE A 93 -6.59 5.21 11.21
C ILE A 93 -5.63 4.23 11.89
N ASN A 94 -6.12 3.41 12.82
CA ASN A 94 -5.37 2.28 13.35
C ASN A 94 -5.27 1.19 12.28
N LEU A 95 -4.08 0.60 12.09
CA LEU A 95 -3.86 -0.41 11.08
C LEU A 95 -3.35 -1.71 11.73
N ASN A 96 -4.18 -2.74 11.68
CA ASN A 96 -3.85 -4.11 12.06
C ASN A 96 -3.49 -4.90 10.80
N ILE A 97 -2.29 -5.47 10.74
CA ILE A 97 -1.80 -6.18 9.55
C ILE A 97 -1.55 -7.63 9.92
N ALA A 98 -2.17 -8.56 9.21
CA ALA A 98 -1.87 -9.98 9.29
C ALA A 98 -1.29 -10.47 7.94
N THR A 99 -0.04 -10.89 7.97
CA THR A 99 0.69 -11.44 6.82
C THR A 99 1.36 -12.76 7.21
N PRO A 100 1.53 -13.71 6.27
CA PRO A 100 2.39 -14.87 6.51
C PRO A 100 3.82 -14.43 6.80
N LYS A 101 4.54 -15.24 7.58
CA LYS A 101 5.99 -15.05 7.81
C LYS A 101 6.74 -14.98 6.48
N ALA A 102 7.69 -14.05 6.36
CA ALA A 102 8.47 -13.71 5.17
C ALA A 102 7.69 -12.96 4.07
N TYR A 103 6.44 -12.55 4.35
CA TYR A 103 5.61 -11.72 3.48
C TYR A 103 5.17 -10.43 4.19
N GLU A 104 5.95 -10.00 5.17
CA GLU A 104 5.70 -8.77 5.90
C GLU A 104 5.92 -7.53 5.00
N PRO A 105 5.29 -6.38 5.29
CA PRO A 105 5.53 -5.14 4.54
C PRO A 105 6.97 -4.66 4.65
N ASP A 106 7.36 -3.79 3.76
CA ASP A 106 8.70 -3.19 3.75
C ASP A 106 9.06 -2.60 5.13
N LYS A 107 10.25 -2.95 5.62
CA LYS A 107 10.69 -2.59 6.97
C LYS A 107 10.90 -1.09 7.15
N LEU A 108 11.36 -0.38 6.12
CA LEU A 108 11.57 1.07 6.17
C LEU A 108 10.24 1.79 6.17
N VAL A 109 9.33 1.40 5.27
CA VAL A 109 7.96 1.94 5.21
C VAL A 109 7.23 1.72 6.54
N LEU A 110 7.31 0.52 7.11
CA LEU A 110 6.72 0.19 8.40
C LEU A 110 7.28 1.07 9.53
N LYS A 111 8.60 1.28 9.55
CA LYS A 111 9.27 2.13 10.55
C LYS A 111 8.80 3.57 10.45
N GLU A 112 8.78 4.13 9.25
CA GLU A 112 8.32 5.51 8.99
C GLU A 112 6.84 5.68 9.37
N ALA A 113 5.99 4.76 8.94
CA ALA A 113 4.57 4.79 9.24
C ALA A 113 4.29 4.73 10.76
N LYS A 114 5.03 3.94 11.54
CA LYS A 114 4.92 3.90 13.01
C LYS A 114 5.26 5.23 13.67
N VAL A 115 6.25 5.96 13.16
CA VAL A 115 6.60 7.30 13.66
C VAL A 115 5.44 8.28 13.41
N ILE A 116 4.87 8.25 12.20
CA ILE A 116 3.74 9.11 11.83
C ILE A 116 2.50 8.76 12.66
N ALA A 117 2.18 7.48 12.78
CA ALA A 117 1.03 6.99 13.55
C ALA A 117 1.08 7.47 15.01
N LYS A 118 2.26 7.38 15.65
CA LYS A 118 2.45 7.88 17.02
C LYS A 118 2.12 9.37 17.16
N ALA A 119 2.54 10.18 16.19
CA ALA A 119 2.24 11.63 16.18
C ALA A 119 0.73 11.90 15.97
N LYS A 120 0.03 11.02 15.26
CA LYS A 120 -1.41 11.09 15.01
C LYS A 120 -2.27 10.33 16.03
N LYS A 121 -1.66 9.80 17.10
CA LYS A 121 -2.33 8.99 18.15
C LYS A 121 -3.05 7.76 17.60
N SER A 122 -2.56 7.20 16.50
CA SER A 122 -3.01 5.92 15.94
C SER A 122 -1.95 4.83 16.12
N ALA A 123 -2.35 3.56 15.94
CA ALA A 123 -1.50 2.40 16.17
C ALA A 123 -1.30 1.58 14.88
N ILE A 124 -0.12 0.97 14.73
CA ILE A 124 0.17 -0.01 13.67
C ILE A 124 0.64 -1.30 14.35
N ASN A 125 -0.15 -2.35 14.20
CA ASN A 125 0.07 -3.65 14.82
C ASN A 125 0.25 -4.74 13.77
N LEU A 126 1.21 -5.65 14.03
CA LEU A 126 1.43 -6.84 13.19
C LEU A 126 0.92 -8.08 13.92
N PHE A 127 0.22 -8.94 13.20
CA PHE A 127 -0.34 -10.18 13.72
C PHE A 127 0.13 -11.38 12.88
N ALA A 128 0.46 -12.47 13.57
CA ALA A 128 0.82 -13.72 12.92
C ALA A 128 -0.40 -14.49 12.37
N LYS A 129 -1.61 -14.15 12.84
CA LYS A 129 -2.86 -14.82 12.45
C LYS A 129 -3.95 -13.79 12.12
N PRO A 130 -4.76 -14.02 11.08
CA PRO A 130 -5.84 -13.10 10.68
C PRO A 130 -6.84 -12.79 11.80
N GLN A 131 -7.19 -13.78 12.61
CA GLN A 131 -8.18 -13.63 13.69
C GLN A 131 -7.83 -12.54 14.71
N GLY A 132 -6.52 -12.38 14.99
CA GLY A 132 -6.07 -11.31 15.89
C GLY A 132 -6.19 -9.91 15.25
N ALA A 133 -5.98 -9.81 13.94
CA ALA A 133 -6.04 -8.53 13.23
C ALA A 133 -7.47 -8.05 13.02
N VAL A 134 -8.43 -8.95 12.76
CA VAL A 134 -9.83 -8.60 12.49
C VAL A 134 -10.65 -8.34 13.76
N LYS A 135 -10.14 -8.73 14.93
CA LYS A 135 -10.83 -8.49 16.18
C LYS A 135 -11.06 -7.00 16.39
N ASP A 136 -12.32 -6.62 16.60
CA ASP A 136 -12.74 -5.23 16.81
C ASP A 136 -12.37 -4.27 15.65
N ALA A 137 -12.20 -4.80 14.42
CA ALA A 137 -11.93 -3.99 13.24
C ALA A 137 -13.23 -3.44 12.63
N ASP A 138 -13.21 -2.15 12.27
CA ASP A 138 -14.31 -1.46 11.58
C ASP A 138 -14.31 -1.76 10.08
N VAL A 139 -13.12 -2.04 9.53
CA VAL A 139 -12.92 -2.31 8.10
C VAL A 139 -11.99 -3.50 7.92
N ILE A 140 -12.34 -4.42 7.03
CA ILE A 140 -11.46 -5.52 6.61
C ILE A 140 -11.04 -5.27 5.16
N TYR A 141 -9.75 -5.30 4.92
CA TYR A 141 -9.12 -5.13 3.61
C TYR A 141 -8.34 -6.38 3.24
N THR A 142 -8.46 -6.82 2.01
CA THR A 142 -7.63 -7.90 1.45
C THR A 142 -7.30 -7.59 0.00
N ASP A 143 -6.20 -8.13 -0.48
CA ASP A 143 -5.72 -7.98 -1.86
C ASP A 143 -5.37 -9.36 -2.43
N VAL A 144 -5.01 -9.41 -3.70
CA VAL A 144 -4.55 -10.63 -4.36
C VAL A 144 -3.27 -11.16 -3.72
N TRP A 145 -3.13 -12.48 -3.66
CA TRP A 145 -1.93 -13.10 -3.08
C TRP A 145 -0.76 -13.19 -4.06
N THR A 146 -0.99 -12.91 -5.34
CA THR A 146 0.02 -12.95 -6.39
C THR A 146 -0.09 -11.66 -7.19
N SER A 147 0.84 -10.78 -6.98
CA SER A 147 0.93 -9.50 -7.69
C SER A 147 1.62 -9.68 -9.05
N MET A 148 1.53 -8.67 -9.89
CA MET A 148 2.19 -8.61 -11.20
C MET A 148 3.69 -8.89 -11.08
N GLY A 149 4.20 -9.83 -11.90
CA GLY A 149 5.60 -10.26 -11.87
C GLY A 149 5.90 -11.45 -10.93
N GLN A 150 4.90 -11.92 -10.16
CA GLN A 150 5.03 -13.04 -9.22
C GLN A 150 4.30 -14.30 -9.69
N GLU A 151 3.91 -14.37 -10.95
CA GLU A 151 3.06 -15.46 -11.51
C GLU A 151 3.72 -16.83 -11.36
N LYS A 152 5.05 -16.90 -11.41
CA LYS A 152 5.83 -18.15 -11.19
C LYS A 152 5.66 -18.72 -9.79
N GLU A 153 5.36 -17.88 -8.81
CA GLU A 153 5.18 -18.26 -7.40
C GLU A 153 3.71 -18.55 -7.04
N ALA A 154 2.77 -18.36 -7.95
CA ALA A 154 1.33 -18.41 -7.68
C ALA A 154 0.89 -19.67 -6.93
N LYS A 155 1.41 -20.85 -7.29
CA LYS A 155 1.07 -22.13 -6.62
C LYS A 155 1.59 -22.20 -5.18
N ILE A 156 2.78 -21.66 -4.92
CA ILE A 156 3.41 -21.65 -3.59
C ILE A 156 2.65 -20.64 -2.73
N ARG A 157 2.41 -19.44 -3.24
CA ARG A 157 1.67 -18.37 -2.58
C ARG A 157 0.26 -18.81 -2.21
N LYS A 158 -0.48 -19.44 -3.12
CA LYS A 158 -1.83 -19.97 -2.85
C LYS A 158 -1.86 -20.92 -1.64
N ARG A 159 -0.83 -21.74 -1.45
CA ARG A 159 -0.73 -22.65 -0.31
C ARG A 159 -0.38 -21.90 0.99
N ILE A 160 0.56 -20.96 0.94
CA ILE A 160 1.01 -20.20 2.12
C ILE A 160 -0.10 -19.29 2.62
N PHE A 161 -0.79 -18.58 1.71
CA PHE A 161 -1.83 -17.62 2.04
C PHE A 161 -3.20 -18.24 2.33
N LYS A 162 -3.35 -19.56 2.23
CA LYS A 162 -4.63 -20.25 2.46
C LYS A 162 -5.28 -19.91 3.80
N GLU A 163 -4.48 -19.78 4.87
CA GLU A 163 -4.95 -19.41 6.20
C GLU A 163 -5.25 -17.90 6.35
N PHE A 164 -4.87 -17.10 5.35
CA PHE A 164 -5.10 -15.65 5.28
C PHE A 164 -6.24 -15.28 4.34
N GLN A 165 -7.08 -16.24 3.99
CA GLN A 165 -8.24 -16.00 3.17
C GLN A 165 -9.34 -15.32 3.98
N VAL A 166 -9.81 -14.16 3.51
CA VAL A 166 -11.01 -13.51 4.05
C VAL A 166 -12.23 -14.28 3.57
N ASN A 167 -12.89 -14.96 4.48
CA ASN A 167 -14.08 -15.77 4.22
C ASN A 167 -15.00 -15.78 5.45
N LYS A 168 -16.11 -16.55 5.39
CA LYS A 168 -17.14 -16.60 6.45
C LYS A 168 -16.63 -17.12 7.82
N ASN A 169 -15.45 -17.73 7.87
CA ASN A 169 -14.89 -18.30 9.10
C ASN A 169 -13.93 -17.34 9.79
N LEU A 170 -13.62 -16.21 9.18
CA LEU A 170 -12.84 -15.13 9.74
C LEU A 170 -13.74 -14.09 10.37
#